data_389f18db22e1d3df2271ec22a152de5b
#
_entry.id   389f18db22e1d3df2271ec22a152de5b
#
_cell.length_a   1.000
_cell.length_b   1.000
_cell.length_c   1.000
_cell.angle_alpha   90.00
_cell.angle_beta   90.00
_cell.angle_gamma   90.00
#
_symmetry.space_group_name_H-M   'P 1'
#
loop_
_entity.id
_entity.type
_entity.pdbx_description
1 polymer ?
#
loop_
_entity_poly.entity_id
_entity_poly.type
_entity_poly.pdbx_seq_one_letter_code
_entity_poly.pdbx_strand_id
1 'polypeptide(L)'
;LLAYSPLAIGHLTGKYRNNEKPKKSRLDHDDNFWTRYNKPNRENAVEAYYQISKENNLDMAQMSLKFCEIQPFVTSVIIGATTMQQLKTNIESVNVKLNDKIIKSINEIQKLYPNPCP
;
A
#
# COMPACT_ATOMS: atom_id res chain seq x y z
N LEU A 1 -10.10 -3.23 -15.63
CA LEU A 1 -9.90 -3.89 -14.34
C LEU A 1 -10.34 -2.98 -13.20
N LEU A 2 -11.08 -3.53 -12.24
CA LEU A 2 -11.34 -2.91 -10.94
C LEU A 2 -10.34 -3.43 -9.93
N ALA A 3 -9.38 -2.58 -9.52
CA ALA A 3 -8.35 -2.97 -8.58
C ALA A 3 -8.90 -2.92 -7.14
N TYR A 4 -9.00 -4.05 -6.48
CA TYR A 4 -9.42 -4.14 -5.08
C TYR A 4 -8.23 -4.35 -4.14
N SER A 5 -8.38 -4.00 -2.87
CA SER A 5 -7.34 -4.09 -1.84
C SER A 5 -6.01 -3.41 -2.21
N PRO A 6 -6.02 -2.21 -2.79
CA PRO A 6 -4.81 -1.55 -3.28
C PRO A 6 -3.81 -1.21 -2.17
N LEU A 7 -4.24 -1.23 -0.91
CA LEU A 7 -3.40 -1.01 0.27
C LEU A 7 -3.03 -2.30 1.00
N ALA A 8 -3.25 -3.48 0.38
CA ALA A 8 -2.92 -4.77 0.99
C ALA A 8 -3.42 -4.88 2.44
N ILE A 9 -4.75 -4.70 2.64
CA ILE A 9 -5.44 -4.65 3.95
C ILE A 9 -4.88 -3.62 4.95
N GLY A 10 -4.08 -2.68 4.49
CA GLY A 10 -3.46 -1.62 5.28
C GLY A 10 -1.95 -1.76 5.48
N HIS A 11 -1.31 -2.81 4.98
CA HIS A 11 0.15 -2.93 5.02
C HIS A 11 0.85 -1.76 4.31
N LEU A 12 0.31 -1.34 3.16
CA LEU A 12 0.85 -0.24 2.37
C LEU A 12 0.46 1.17 2.88
N THR A 13 -0.07 1.26 4.09
CA THR A 13 -0.18 2.53 4.83
C THR A 13 1.02 2.74 5.76
N GLY A 14 1.83 1.71 5.99
CA GLY A 14 2.93 1.72 6.94
C GLY A 14 2.53 1.52 8.41
N LYS A 15 1.23 1.45 8.75
CA LYS A 15 0.76 1.39 10.14
C LYS A 15 1.10 0.09 10.89
N TYR A 16 1.46 -0.97 10.17
CA TYR A 16 1.84 -2.26 10.75
C TYR A 16 3.36 -2.48 10.77
N ARG A 17 4.15 -1.47 10.42
CA ARG A 17 5.61 -1.55 10.50
C ARG A 17 6.04 -1.77 11.95
N ASN A 18 7.22 -2.37 12.13
CA ASN A 18 7.77 -2.69 13.46
C ASN A 18 6.85 -3.56 14.32
N ASN A 19 6.04 -4.43 13.69
CA ASN A 19 5.06 -5.29 14.34
C ASN A 19 3.97 -4.54 15.13
N GLU A 20 3.71 -3.28 14.78
CA GLU A 20 2.63 -2.53 15.39
C GLU A 20 1.27 -3.07 14.95
N LYS A 21 0.34 -3.15 15.92
CA LYS A 21 -1.05 -3.52 15.70
C LYS A 21 -1.96 -2.43 16.31
N PRO A 22 -2.21 -1.34 15.58
CA PRO A 22 -3.07 -0.27 16.10
C PRO A 22 -4.46 -0.81 16.46
N LYS A 23 -4.99 -0.38 17.61
CA LYS A 23 -6.34 -0.75 18.05
C LYS A 23 -7.38 -0.41 16.98
N LYS A 24 -8.38 -1.29 16.83
CA LYS A 24 -9.44 -1.20 15.82
C LYS A 24 -8.93 -1.29 14.37
N SER A 25 -7.68 -1.69 14.16
CA SER A 25 -7.20 -2.03 12.82
C SER A 25 -7.65 -3.42 12.40
N ARG A 26 -7.54 -3.75 11.13
CA ARG A 26 -7.93 -5.08 10.63
C ARG A 26 -7.13 -6.21 11.27
N LEU A 27 -5.85 -6.01 11.58
CA LEU A 27 -5.02 -7.00 12.24
C LEU A 27 -5.30 -7.15 13.74
N ASP A 28 -6.04 -6.20 14.32
CA ASP A 28 -6.47 -6.26 15.72
C ASP A 28 -7.68 -7.20 15.94
N HIS A 29 -8.42 -7.54 14.87
CA HIS A 29 -9.67 -8.30 14.96
C HIS A 29 -9.49 -9.83 14.90
N ASP A 30 -8.66 -10.33 14.00
CA ASP A 30 -8.42 -11.78 13.85
C ASP A 30 -7.18 -12.04 13.01
N ASP A 31 -6.14 -12.59 13.62
CA ASP A 31 -4.90 -12.93 12.92
C ASP A 31 -5.08 -14.07 11.90
N ASN A 32 -6.06 -14.95 12.06
CA ASN A 32 -6.24 -16.12 11.19
C ASN A 32 -6.87 -15.75 9.84
N PHE A 33 -7.75 -14.77 9.81
CA PHE A 33 -8.42 -14.34 8.57
C PHE A 33 -7.44 -13.76 7.54
N TRP A 34 -6.32 -13.21 8.00
CA TRP A 34 -5.34 -12.50 7.19
C TRP A 34 -4.06 -13.27 6.90
N THR A 35 -4.04 -14.59 7.14
CA THR A 35 -2.85 -15.45 6.97
C THR A 35 -2.25 -15.38 5.57
N ARG A 36 -3.08 -15.21 4.53
CA ARG A 36 -2.60 -15.05 3.14
C ARG A 36 -1.71 -13.81 2.93
N TYR A 37 -1.83 -12.80 3.80
CA TYR A 37 -0.98 -11.59 3.77
C TYR A 37 0.28 -11.76 4.63
N ASN A 38 0.43 -12.87 5.35
CA ASN A 38 1.57 -13.12 6.22
C ASN A 38 2.62 -13.99 5.51
N LYS A 39 3.11 -13.50 4.36
CA LYS A 39 4.12 -14.20 3.57
C LYS A 39 5.54 -13.78 3.95
N PRO A 40 6.55 -14.65 3.71
CA PRO A 40 7.94 -14.25 3.74
C PRO A 40 8.18 -13.01 2.87
N ASN A 41 9.09 -12.15 3.29
CA ASN A 41 9.44 -10.91 2.60
C ASN A 41 8.37 -9.78 2.60
N ARG A 42 7.17 -10.01 3.15
CA ARG A 42 6.19 -8.92 3.28
C ARG A 42 6.76 -7.70 3.99
N GLU A 43 7.40 -7.92 5.13
CA GLU A 43 7.98 -6.83 5.94
C GLU A 43 9.09 -6.11 5.19
N ASN A 44 9.97 -6.85 4.53
CA ASN A 44 11.05 -6.28 3.73
C ASN A 44 10.51 -5.44 2.56
N ALA A 45 9.48 -5.93 1.87
CA ALA A 45 8.85 -5.20 0.77
C ALA A 45 8.15 -3.92 1.27
N VAL A 46 7.38 -4.02 2.35
CA VAL A 46 6.69 -2.88 2.95
C VAL A 46 7.69 -1.81 3.40
N GLU A 47 8.78 -2.22 4.06
CA GLU A 47 9.83 -1.28 4.48
C GLU A 47 10.49 -0.60 3.27
N ALA A 48 10.79 -1.35 2.21
CA ALA A 48 11.38 -0.78 1.00
C ALA A 48 10.44 0.23 0.31
N TYR A 49 9.14 -0.06 0.20
CA TYR A 49 8.15 0.91 -0.31
C TYR A 49 8.01 2.13 0.61
N TYR A 50 8.06 1.94 1.93
CA TYR A 50 8.05 3.04 2.87
C TYR A 50 9.26 3.98 2.66
N GLN A 51 10.44 3.45 2.45
CA GLN A 51 11.64 4.25 2.19
C GLN A 51 11.48 5.08 0.90
N ILE A 52 10.95 4.50 -0.19
CA ILE A 52 10.64 5.28 -1.41
C ILE A 52 9.72 6.45 -1.09
N SER A 53 8.64 6.21 -0.32
CA SER A 53 7.70 7.27 0.03
C SER A 53 8.37 8.39 0.82
N LYS A 54 9.22 8.05 1.79
CA LYS A 54 9.95 9.01 2.63
C LYS A 54 10.95 9.84 1.83
N GLU A 55 11.74 9.20 0.98
CA GLU A 55 12.74 9.88 0.14
C GLU A 55 12.12 10.88 -0.85
N ASN A 56 10.85 10.66 -1.21
CA ASN A 56 10.13 11.51 -2.17
C ASN A 56 9.06 12.40 -1.50
N ASN A 57 9.03 12.49 -0.17
CA ASN A 57 8.04 13.26 0.60
C ASN A 57 6.59 12.91 0.23
N LEU A 58 6.31 11.63 0.02
CA LEU A 58 4.99 11.10 -0.27
C LEU A 58 4.39 10.38 0.94
N ASP A 59 3.07 10.44 1.07
CA ASP A 59 2.34 9.48 1.90
C ASP A 59 2.36 8.11 1.23
N MET A 60 2.68 7.05 1.99
CA MET A 60 2.83 5.70 1.44
C MET A 60 1.51 5.16 0.88
N ALA A 61 0.38 5.43 1.56
CA ALA A 61 -0.93 5.01 1.07
C ALA A 61 -1.28 5.71 -0.25
N GLN A 62 -1.06 7.02 -0.32
CA GLN A 62 -1.30 7.79 -1.54
C GLN A 62 -0.40 7.35 -2.69
N MET A 63 0.87 7.08 -2.44
CA MET A 63 1.80 6.54 -3.43
C MET A 63 1.29 5.20 -3.98
N SER A 64 0.83 4.31 -3.10
CA SER A 64 0.33 2.98 -3.48
C SER A 64 -0.96 3.06 -4.29
N LEU A 65 -1.91 3.91 -3.89
CA LEU A 65 -3.15 4.15 -4.63
C LEU A 65 -2.87 4.73 -6.01
N LYS A 66 -1.98 5.72 -6.08
CA LYS A 66 -1.59 6.34 -7.35
C LYS A 66 -0.91 5.37 -8.28
N PHE A 67 -0.04 4.52 -7.76
CA PHE A 67 0.61 3.47 -8.55
C PHE A 67 -0.41 2.52 -9.21
N CYS A 68 -1.47 2.14 -8.47
CA CYS A 68 -2.55 1.34 -9.05
C CYS A 68 -3.33 2.12 -10.12
N GLU A 69 -3.68 3.37 -9.83
CA GLU A 69 -4.50 4.23 -10.71
C GLU A 69 -3.88 4.46 -12.08
N ILE A 70 -2.55 4.67 -12.14
CA ILE A 70 -1.87 4.99 -13.39
C ILE A 70 -1.63 3.79 -14.31
N GLN A 71 -1.99 2.57 -13.88
CA GLN A 71 -1.85 1.41 -14.74
C GLN A 71 -2.85 1.46 -15.89
N PRO A 72 -2.44 1.29 -17.15
CA PRO A 72 -3.31 1.51 -18.31
C PRO A 72 -4.50 0.54 -18.39
N PHE A 73 -4.44 -0.57 -17.70
CA PHE A 73 -5.51 -1.58 -17.64
C PHE A 73 -6.44 -1.42 -16.43
N VAL A 74 -6.20 -0.47 -15.52
CA VAL A 74 -7.03 -0.22 -14.36
C VAL A 74 -8.07 0.85 -14.69
N THR A 75 -9.35 0.48 -14.59
CA THR A 75 -10.48 1.39 -14.80
C THR A 75 -10.80 2.17 -13.53
N SER A 76 -10.72 1.51 -12.37
CA SER A 76 -11.00 2.13 -11.06
C SER A 76 -10.27 1.40 -9.94
N VAL A 77 -9.88 2.15 -8.92
CA VAL A 77 -9.27 1.63 -7.69
C VAL A 77 -10.31 1.65 -6.58
N ILE A 78 -10.61 0.47 -6.02
CA ILE A 78 -11.62 0.34 -4.96
C ILE A 78 -10.93 0.60 -3.62
N ILE A 79 -11.29 1.70 -2.99
CA ILE A 79 -10.77 2.11 -1.68
C ILE A 79 -11.74 1.79 -0.56
N GLY A 80 -11.22 1.62 0.67
CA GLY A 80 -11.99 1.54 1.90
C GLY A 80 -11.36 2.43 2.96
N ALA A 81 -12.21 2.99 3.84
CA ALA A 81 -11.78 3.81 4.96
C ALA A 81 -12.68 3.59 6.16
N THR A 82 -12.11 3.64 7.36
CA THR A 82 -12.85 3.54 8.64
C THR A 82 -12.95 4.89 9.34
N THR A 83 -12.19 5.89 8.88
CA THR A 83 -12.23 7.25 9.40
C THR A 83 -12.31 8.26 8.25
N MET A 84 -12.84 9.44 8.53
CA MET A 84 -12.89 10.55 7.55
C MET A 84 -11.50 10.98 7.12
N GLN A 85 -10.52 10.94 8.03
CA GLN A 85 -9.13 11.27 7.68
C GLN A 85 -8.55 10.29 6.67
N GLN A 86 -8.77 8.97 6.84
CA GLN A 86 -8.35 7.97 5.87
C GLN A 86 -9.04 8.17 4.52
N LEU A 87 -10.34 8.45 4.51
CA LEU A 87 -11.08 8.69 3.28
C LEU A 87 -10.52 9.91 2.53
N LYS A 88 -10.28 11.00 3.24
CA LYS A 88 -9.69 12.22 2.66
C LYS A 88 -8.31 11.92 2.06
N THR A 89 -7.41 11.30 2.83
CA THR A 89 -6.08 10.90 2.36
C THR A 89 -6.16 10.05 1.09
N ASN A 90 -7.06 9.07 1.06
CA ASN A 90 -7.24 8.18 -0.09
C ASN A 90 -7.74 8.94 -1.33
N ILE A 91 -8.72 9.83 -1.17
CA ILE A 91 -9.24 10.64 -2.29
C ILE A 91 -8.17 11.59 -2.82
N GLU A 92 -7.40 12.23 -1.95
CA GLU A 92 -6.32 13.15 -2.33
C GLU A 92 -5.18 12.48 -3.11
N SER A 93 -5.11 11.14 -3.12
CA SER A 93 -4.13 10.39 -3.90
C SER A 93 -4.18 10.70 -5.41
N VAL A 94 -5.31 11.15 -5.92
CA VAL A 94 -5.47 11.55 -7.34
C VAL A 94 -4.54 12.70 -7.73
N ASN A 95 -4.18 13.55 -6.77
CA ASN A 95 -3.30 14.70 -6.96
C ASN A 95 -1.80 14.34 -6.89
N VAL A 96 -1.47 13.13 -6.44
CA VAL A 96 -0.08 12.67 -6.34
C VAL A 96 0.49 12.46 -7.73
N LYS A 97 1.75 12.85 -7.91
CA LYS A 97 2.49 12.60 -9.15
C LYS A 97 3.63 11.64 -8.87
N LEU A 98 3.66 10.55 -9.61
CA LEU A 98 4.76 9.60 -9.60
C LEU A 98 5.58 9.81 -10.87
N ASN A 99 6.83 10.24 -10.72
CA ASN A 99 7.76 10.34 -11.84
C ASN A 99 8.34 8.95 -12.20
N ASP A 100 8.99 8.85 -13.34
CA ASP A 100 9.55 7.59 -13.86
C ASP A 100 10.56 6.96 -12.89
N LYS A 101 11.31 7.78 -12.14
CA LYS A 101 12.27 7.29 -11.14
C LYS A 101 11.57 6.56 -10.01
N ILE A 102 10.47 7.13 -9.49
CA ILE A 102 9.67 6.50 -8.41
C ILE A 102 9.05 5.21 -8.94
N ILE A 103 8.43 5.24 -10.12
CA ILE A 103 7.82 4.05 -10.74
C ILE A 103 8.85 2.94 -10.94
N LYS A 104 10.05 3.29 -11.44
CA LYS A 104 11.15 2.35 -11.60
C LYS A 104 11.56 1.72 -10.27
N SER A 105 11.71 2.54 -9.22
CA SER A 105 12.08 2.05 -7.88
C SER A 105 11.02 1.08 -7.32
N ILE A 106 9.74 1.38 -7.49
CA ILE A 106 8.63 0.48 -7.09
C ILE A 106 8.73 -0.85 -7.84
N ASN A 107 8.95 -0.82 -9.14
CA ASN A 107 9.07 -2.02 -9.96
C ASN A 107 10.30 -2.87 -9.61
N GLU A 108 11.42 -2.26 -9.22
CA GLU A 108 12.62 -3.00 -8.76
C GLU A 108 12.34 -3.74 -7.44
N ILE A 109 11.60 -3.13 -6.51
CA ILE A 109 11.19 -3.81 -5.28
C ILE A 109 10.29 -5.02 -5.60
N GLN A 110 9.37 -4.89 -6.54
CA GLN A 110 8.51 -6.00 -6.93
C GLN A 110 9.30 -7.16 -7.56
N LYS A 111 10.34 -6.88 -8.31
CA LYS A 111 11.24 -7.92 -8.84
C LYS A 111 12.02 -8.61 -7.73
N LEU A 112 12.46 -7.86 -6.73
CA LEU A 112 13.22 -8.40 -5.61
C LEU A 112 12.35 -9.23 -4.66
N TYR A 113 11.11 -8.81 -4.44
CA TYR A 113 10.12 -9.44 -3.55
C TYR A 113 8.82 -9.75 -4.30
N PRO A 114 8.82 -10.71 -5.24
CA PRO A 114 7.62 -11.02 -6.01
C PRO A 114 6.50 -11.56 -5.11
N ASN A 115 5.29 -11.04 -5.27
CA ASN A 115 4.10 -11.44 -4.51
C ASN A 115 4.29 -11.51 -2.98
N PRO A 116 4.79 -10.43 -2.34
CA PRO A 116 4.99 -10.41 -0.89
C PRO A 116 3.67 -10.44 -0.11
N CYS A 117 2.58 -10.10 -0.76
CA CYS A 117 1.18 -10.29 -0.38
C CYS A 117 0.42 -10.90 -1.56
N PRO A 118 -0.78 -11.49 -1.36
CA PRO A 118 -1.53 -12.15 -2.42
C PRO A 118 -1.85 -11.26 -3.59
#